data_1e985a3554c21ebd44f0312d435c52d8
#
_entry.id   1e985a3554c21ebd44f0312d435c52d8
#
_cell.length_a   1.000
_cell.length_b   1.000
_cell.length_c   1.000
_cell.angle_alpha   90.00
_cell.angle_beta   90.00
_cell.angle_gamma   90.00
#
_symmetry.space_group_name_H-M   'P 1'
#
loop_
_entity.id
_entity.type
_entity.pdbx_description
1 polymer ?
#
loop_
_entity_poly.entity_id
_entity_poly.type
_entity_poly.pdbx_seq_one_letter_code
_entity_poly.pdbx_strand_id
1 'polypeptide(L)'
;MTPTEIILNDQYSQTDDPKRVLSVINKILNDGNGVLLQKNNSVLLLVRLGEGVVELHLYTVDAPQSLGSAIQYFIQKIRASDIKTVYFIQPKSGEQIVEMLKMYGVDVQQSDREKYAYMANV
;
A
#
# COMPACT_ATOMS: atom_id res chain seq x y z
N MET A 1 -1.22 -11.23 13.71
CA MET A 1 -2.34 -11.51 12.78
C MET A 1 -1.79 -11.97 11.44
N THR A 2 -2.50 -12.83 10.76
CA THR A 2 -2.17 -13.22 9.38
C THR A 2 -2.55 -12.10 8.40
N PRO A 3 -1.95 -12.05 7.20
CA PRO A 3 -2.38 -11.09 6.19
C PRO A 3 -3.88 -11.13 5.89
N THR A 4 -4.47 -12.32 5.84
CA THR A 4 -5.91 -12.51 5.64
C THR A 4 -6.72 -11.82 6.72
N GLU A 5 -6.36 -12.02 7.98
CA GLU A 5 -7.04 -11.39 9.11
C GLU A 5 -6.94 -9.86 9.06
N ILE A 6 -5.75 -9.34 8.72
CA ILE A 6 -5.52 -7.90 8.60
C ILE A 6 -6.42 -7.31 7.51
N ILE A 7 -6.46 -7.92 6.34
CA ILE A 7 -7.28 -7.46 5.21
C ILE A 7 -8.77 -7.49 5.56
N LEU A 8 -9.23 -8.55 6.23
CA LEU A 8 -10.64 -8.68 6.63
C LEU A 8 -11.07 -7.66 7.67
N ASN A 9 -10.14 -7.19 8.50
CA ASN A 9 -10.40 -6.26 9.60
C ASN A 9 -9.93 -4.83 9.33
N ASP A 10 -9.40 -4.56 8.15
CA ASP A 10 -8.88 -3.25 7.78
C ASP A 10 -9.95 -2.16 7.87
N GLN A 11 -9.58 -1.01 8.46
CA GLN A 11 -10.47 0.12 8.65
C GLN A 11 -10.13 1.30 7.72
N TYR A 12 -9.02 1.23 7.01
CA TYR A 12 -8.54 2.32 6.15
C TYR A 12 -8.96 2.17 4.69
N SER A 13 -9.17 0.95 4.21
CA SER A 13 -9.66 0.75 2.85
C SER A 13 -11.16 1.05 2.79
N GLN A 14 -11.62 1.46 1.61
CA GLN A 14 -13.03 1.80 1.40
C GLN A 14 -13.84 0.63 0.85
N THR A 15 -13.38 -0.59 1.05
CA THR A 15 -14.07 -1.75 0.51
C THR A 15 -15.21 -2.20 1.40
N ASP A 16 -16.37 -2.44 0.79
CA ASP A 16 -17.54 -3.01 1.45
C ASP A 16 -17.57 -4.54 1.39
N ASP A 17 -16.67 -5.15 0.62
CA ASP A 17 -16.58 -6.60 0.42
C ASP A 17 -15.15 -7.10 0.59
N PRO A 18 -14.68 -7.30 1.84
CA PRO A 18 -13.30 -7.76 2.08
C PRO A 18 -12.99 -9.15 1.48
N LYS A 19 -13.99 -10.04 1.41
CA LYS A 19 -13.79 -11.38 0.85
C LYS A 19 -13.50 -11.32 -0.65
N ARG A 20 -14.17 -10.43 -1.37
CA ARG A 20 -13.91 -10.19 -2.79
C ARG A 20 -12.51 -9.63 -2.99
N VAL A 21 -12.10 -8.70 -2.14
CA VAL A 21 -10.75 -8.13 -2.17
C VAL A 21 -9.72 -9.23 -1.97
N LEU A 22 -9.90 -10.14 -1.01
CA LEU A 22 -9.00 -11.27 -0.80
C LEU A 22 -8.90 -12.16 -2.03
N SER A 23 -10.02 -12.45 -2.68
CA SER A 23 -10.05 -13.26 -3.89
C SER A 23 -9.24 -12.61 -5.02
N VAL A 24 -9.39 -11.30 -5.21
CA VAL A 24 -8.63 -10.53 -6.21
C VAL A 24 -7.14 -10.54 -5.89
N ILE A 25 -6.77 -10.31 -4.63
CA ILE A 25 -5.38 -10.31 -4.18
C ILE A 25 -4.73 -11.68 -4.44
N ASN A 26 -5.41 -12.76 -4.08
CA ASN A 26 -4.91 -14.12 -4.31
C ASN A 26 -4.66 -14.38 -5.79
N LYS A 27 -5.55 -13.92 -6.65
CA LYS A 27 -5.38 -14.03 -8.10
C LYS A 27 -4.14 -13.27 -8.59
N ILE A 28 -3.96 -12.03 -8.14
CA ILE A 28 -2.81 -11.20 -8.49
C ILE A 28 -1.52 -11.88 -8.07
N LEU A 29 -1.45 -12.42 -6.85
CA LEU A 29 -0.27 -13.11 -6.35
C LEU A 29 0.01 -14.40 -7.12
N ASN A 30 -1.02 -15.18 -7.42
CA ASN A 30 -0.88 -16.42 -8.17
C ASN A 30 -0.42 -16.18 -9.61
N ASP A 31 -0.85 -15.08 -10.23
CA ASP A 31 -0.46 -14.70 -11.59
C ASP A 31 0.95 -14.09 -11.65
N GLY A 32 1.61 -13.89 -10.51
CA GLY A 32 2.93 -13.28 -10.43
C GLY A 32 2.95 -11.77 -10.71
N ASN A 33 1.80 -11.09 -10.63
CA ASN A 33 1.66 -9.67 -10.92
C ASN A 33 1.74 -8.78 -9.69
N GLY A 34 1.97 -9.34 -8.52
CA GLY A 34 2.03 -8.58 -7.28
C GLY A 34 2.87 -9.23 -6.22
N VAL A 35 3.22 -8.43 -5.22
CA VAL A 35 3.98 -8.84 -4.03
C VAL A 35 3.27 -8.33 -2.79
N LEU A 36 3.22 -9.15 -1.75
CA LEU A 36 2.62 -8.80 -0.47
C LEU A 36 3.71 -8.67 0.58
N LEU A 37 3.76 -7.53 1.25
CA LEU A 37 4.67 -7.28 2.38
C LEU A 37 3.86 -7.14 3.66
N GLN A 38 4.43 -7.60 4.77
CA GLN A 38 3.80 -7.46 6.09
C GLN A 38 4.80 -6.93 7.10
N LYS A 39 4.35 -6.00 7.92
CA LYS A 39 5.08 -5.50 9.08
C LYS A 39 4.06 -5.11 10.15
N ASN A 40 4.29 -5.58 11.39
CA ASN A 40 3.32 -5.46 12.48
C ASN A 40 1.96 -6.03 12.02
N ASN A 41 0.87 -5.31 12.21
CA ASN A 41 -0.45 -5.68 11.71
C ASN A 41 -0.85 -4.83 10.50
N SER A 42 0.10 -4.58 9.61
CA SER A 42 -0.09 -3.88 8.36
C SER A 42 0.40 -4.72 7.18
N VAL A 43 -0.35 -4.69 6.10
CA VAL A 43 -0.07 -5.42 4.87
C VAL A 43 -0.04 -4.44 3.71
N LEU A 44 0.99 -4.52 2.89
CA LEU A 44 1.15 -3.72 1.70
C LEU A 44 1.14 -4.62 0.47
N LEU A 45 0.20 -4.39 -0.42
CA LEU A 45 0.15 -5.04 -1.72
C LEU A 45 0.75 -4.11 -2.76
N LEU A 46 1.72 -4.61 -3.52
CA LEU A 46 2.34 -3.93 -4.65
C LEU A 46 1.93 -4.67 -5.92
N VAL A 47 1.19 -4.01 -6.80
CA VAL A 47 0.73 -4.56 -8.07
C VAL A 47 1.53 -3.93 -9.20
N ARG A 48 2.13 -4.76 -10.05
CA ARG A 48 2.96 -4.28 -11.16
C ARG A 48 2.11 -3.59 -12.22
N LEU A 49 2.46 -2.34 -12.53
CA LEU A 49 1.86 -1.57 -13.62
C LEU A 49 2.77 -1.48 -14.85
N GLY A 50 4.08 -1.58 -14.63
CA GLY A 50 5.08 -1.49 -15.68
C GLY A 50 6.47 -1.62 -15.07
N GLU A 51 7.52 -1.39 -15.85
CA GLU A 51 8.88 -1.49 -15.36
C GLU A 51 9.17 -0.39 -14.34
N GLY A 52 9.47 -0.80 -13.09
CA GLY A 52 9.74 0.12 -11.99
C GLY A 52 8.54 0.89 -11.48
N VAL A 53 7.33 0.54 -11.90
CA VAL A 53 6.09 1.24 -11.55
C VAL A 53 5.09 0.25 -10.93
N VAL A 54 4.57 0.58 -9.75
CA VAL A 54 3.60 -0.26 -9.04
C VAL A 54 2.41 0.55 -8.56
N GLU A 55 1.30 -0.14 -8.39
CA GLU A 55 0.12 0.31 -7.67
C GLU A 55 0.19 -0.23 -6.24
N LEU A 56 -0.11 0.62 -5.27
CA LEU A 56 0.05 0.31 -3.85
C LEU A 56 -1.31 0.27 -3.16
N HIS A 57 -1.53 -0.77 -2.36
CA HIS A 57 -2.69 -0.89 -1.49
C HIS A 57 -2.25 -1.22 -0.08
N LEU A 58 -2.65 -0.41 0.89
CA LEU A 58 -2.34 -0.60 2.30
C LEU A 58 -3.57 -1.09 3.04
N TYR A 59 -3.39 -2.16 3.82
CA TYR A 59 -4.39 -2.70 4.73
C TYR A 59 -3.79 -2.76 6.12
N THR A 60 -4.46 -2.21 7.12
CA THR A 60 -3.88 -2.14 8.47
C THR A 60 -4.93 -2.11 9.55
N VAL A 61 -4.58 -2.69 10.69
CA VAL A 61 -5.30 -2.56 11.97
C VAL A 61 -4.37 -1.98 13.05
N ASP A 62 -3.20 -1.48 12.66
CA ASP A 62 -2.23 -0.90 13.58
C ASP A 62 -2.70 0.44 14.12
N ALA A 63 -2.36 0.70 15.39
CA ALA A 63 -2.42 2.04 15.97
C ALA A 63 -1.39 2.95 15.30
N PRO A 64 -1.53 4.30 15.39
CA PRO A 64 -0.67 5.23 14.65
C PRO A 64 0.84 5.01 14.82
N GLN A 65 1.30 4.66 16.01
CA GLN A 65 2.74 4.43 16.27
C GLN A 65 3.23 3.17 15.53
N SER A 66 2.48 2.08 15.62
CA SER A 66 2.82 0.83 14.93
C SER A 66 2.70 0.97 13.41
N LEU A 67 1.74 1.76 12.96
CA LEU A 67 1.58 2.07 11.53
C LEU A 67 2.77 2.85 11.00
N GLY A 68 3.25 3.85 11.73
CA GLY A 68 4.44 4.61 11.35
C GLY A 68 5.67 3.72 11.15
N SER A 69 5.90 2.79 12.08
CA SER A 69 6.97 1.80 11.98
C SER A 69 6.80 0.89 10.75
N ALA A 70 5.59 0.45 10.47
CA ALA A 70 5.30 -0.37 9.30
C ALA A 70 5.56 0.39 7.99
N ILE A 71 5.13 1.65 7.91
CA ILE A 71 5.35 2.49 6.73
C ILE A 71 6.84 2.70 6.48
N GLN A 72 7.64 2.97 7.52
CA GLN A 72 9.10 3.09 7.37
C GLN A 72 9.71 1.81 6.81
N TYR A 73 9.29 0.66 7.30
CA TYR A 73 9.74 -0.64 6.80
C TYR A 73 9.40 -0.82 5.33
N PHE A 74 8.17 -0.50 4.93
CA PHE A 74 7.74 -0.64 3.55
C PHE A 74 8.52 0.31 2.62
N ILE A 75 8.76 1.54 3.04
CA ILE A 75 9.57 2.50 2.27
C ILE A 75 10.98 1.94 2.05
N GLN A 76 11.62 1.39 3.08
CA GLN A 76 12.95 0.80 2.98
C GLN A 76 12.97 -0.36 1.99
N LYS A 77 11.96 -1.22 2.01
CA LYS A 77 11.86 -2.35 1.09
C LYS A 77 11.68 -1.90 -0.35
N ILE A 78 10.84 -0.90 -0.57
CA ILE A 78 10.61 -0.34 -1.92
C ILE A 78 11.89 0.33 -2.44
N ARG A 79 12.60 1.10 -1.61
CA ARG A 79 13.86 1.75 -1.98
C ARG A 79 14.99 0.78 -2.28
N ALA A 80 14.97 -0.39 -1.64
CA ALA A 80 15.95 -1.45 -1.90
C ALA A 80 15.64 -2.27 -3.16
N SER A 81 14.50 -2.04 -3.80
CA SER A 81 14.05 -2.74 -5.00
C SER A 81 14.28 -1.89 -6.26
N ASP A 82 13.85 -2.41 -7.41
CA ASP A 82 13.89 -1.69 -8.69
C ASP A 82 12.72 -0.72 -8.88
N ILE A 83 11.82 -0.61 -7.90
CA ILE A 83 10.65 0.26 -7.96
C ILE A 83 11.11 1.72 -7.84
N LYS A 84 10.65 2.56 -8.76
CA LYS A 84 10.96 3.99 -8.79
C LYS A 84 9.74 4.85 -8.53
N THR A 85 8.57 4.42 -8.97
CA THR A 85 7.33 5.17 -8.89
C THR A 85 6.21 4.30 -8.35
N VAL A 86 5.45 4.84 -7.42
CA VAL A 86 4.32 4.18 -6.77
C VAL A 86 3.07 5.03 -6.99
N TYR A 87 2.00 4.40 -7.44
CA TYR A 87 0.69 5.04 -7.56
C TYR A 87 -0.25 4.48 -6.50
N PHE A 88 -1.07 5.34 -5.88
CA PHE A 88 -2.03 4.89 -4.89
C PHE A 88 -3.30 5.73 -4.88
N ILE A 89 -4.40 5.08 -4.48
CA ILE A 89 -5.68 5.70 -4.24
C ILE A 89 -5.70 6.16 -2.79
N GLN A 90 -6.22 7.35 -2.53
CA GLN A 90 -6.34 7.88 -1.18
C GLN A 90 -7.27 6.98 -0.35
N PRO A 91 -6.79 6.37 0.74
CA PRO A 91 -7.66 5.67 1.69
C PRO A 91 -8.48 6.67 2.52
N LYS A 92 -9.40 6.20 3.35
CA LYS A 92 -10.24 7.06 4.21
C LYS A 92 -9.44 8.03 5.09
N SER A 93 -8.24 7.63 5.51
CA SER A 93 -7.31 8.46 6.29
C SER A 93 -6.12 8.91 5.44
N GLY A 94 -6.36 9.18 4.17
CA GLY A 94 -5.30 9.40 3.17
C GLY A 94 -4.39 10.57 3.47
N GLU A 95 -4.91 11.66 4.01
CA GLU A 95 -4.10 12.81 4.39
C GLU A 95 -3.05 12.43 5.42
N GLN A 96 -3.40 11.62 6.40
CA GLN A 96 -2.48 11.14 7.42
C GLN A 96 -1.37 10.28 6.82
N ILE A 97 -1.72 9.39 5.90
CA ILE A 97 -0.75 8.54 5.21
C ILE A 97 0.19 9.39 4.34
N VAL A 98 -0.34 10.35 3.59
CA VAL A 98 0.46 11.26 2.76
C VAL A 98 1.43 12.07 3.62
N GLU A 99 0.98 12.60 4.75
CA GLU A 99 1.85 13.33 5.66
C GLU A 99 2.96 12.45 6.25
N MET A 100 2.65 11.21 6.63
CA MET A 100 3.65 10.25 7.09
C MET A 100 4.70 9.99 6.01
N LEU A 101 4.29 9.77 4.77
CA LEU A 101 5.22 9.54 3.66
C LEU A 101 6.14 10.74 3.46
N LYS A 102 5.60 11.95 3.51
CA LYS A 102 6.38 13.18 3.40
C LYS A 102 7.37 13.34 4.56
N MET A 103 6.96 12.99 5.77
CA MET A 103 7.84 13.00 6.95
C MET A 103 9.04 12.08 6.77
N TYR A 104 8.88 10.97 6.09
CA TYR A 104 9.94 10.00 5.84
C TYR A 104 10.73 10.29 4.55
N GLY A 105 10.56 11.46 3.96
CA GLY A 105 11.35 11.91 2.83
C GLY A 105 10.87 11.38 1.48
N VAL A 106 9.63 10.92 1.39
CA VAL A 106 9.03 10.48 0.14
C VAL A 106 8.41 11.68 -0.58
N ASP A 107 8.75 11.85 -1.86
CA ASP A 107 8.16 12.90 -2.71
C ASP A 107 6.79 12.45 -3.21
N VAL A 108 5.74 12.98 -2.58
CA VAL A 108 4.35 12.63 -2.90
C VAL A 108 3.70 13.80 -3.62
N GLN A 109 3.12 13.52 -4.78
CA GLN A 109 2.43 14.49 -5.62
C GLN A 109 1.06 13.98 -6.02
N GLN A 110 0.19 14.88 -6.44
CA GLN A 110 -1.07 14.49 -7.06
C GLN A 110 -0.79 13.78 -8.37
N SER A 111 -1.54 12.71 -8.64
CA SER A 111 -1.39 11.94 -9.86
C SER A 111 -2.17 12.57 -10.99
N ASP A 112 -1.59 12.55 -12.20
CA ASP A 112 -2.27 12.91 -13.45
C ASP A 112 -2.97 11.71 -14.11
N ARG A 113 -2.82 10.52 -13.53
CA ARG A 113 -3.50 9.31 -13.99
C ARG A 113 -4.92 9.24 -13.41
N GLU A 114 -5.89 9.03 -14.28
CA GLU A 114 -7.33 9.10 -13.97
C GLU A 114 -7.75 8.25 -12.76
N LYS A 115 -7.14 7.07 -12.58
CA LYS A 115 -7.51 6.11 -11.52
C LYS A 115 -6.88 6.43 -10.16
N TYR A 116 -5.77 7.16 -10.14
CA TYR A 116 -4.96 7.32 -8.94
C TYR A 116 -4.99 8.74 -8.42
N ALA A 117 -5.15 8.89 -7.09
CA ALA A 117 -5.13 10.19 -6.43
C ALA A 117 -3.71 10.72 -6.28
N TYR A 118 -2.74 9.84 -5.99
CA TYR A 118 -1.37 10.22 -5.67
C TYR A 118 -0.34 9.38 -6.42
N MET A 119 0.82 10.00 -6.64
CA MET A 119 2.03 9.38 -7.14
C MET A 119 3.17 9.70 -6.18
N ALA A 120 4.00 8.72 -5.88
CA ALA A 120 5.20 8.90 -5.07
C ALA A 120 6.44 8.45 -5.84
N ASN A 121 7.50 9.26 -5.79
CA ASN A 121 8.82 8.91 -6.28
C ASN A 121 9.68 8.47 -5.10
N VAL A 122 10.17 7.27 -5.13
CA VAL A 122 10.94 6.66 -4.04
C VAL A 122 12.42 6.50 -4.33
#